data_45b39988f961f6b6786ff9bc888e58a2
#
_entry.id   45b39988f961f6b6786ff9bc888e58a2
#
_cell.length_a   1.000
_cell.length_b   1.000
_cell.length_c   1.000
_cell.angle_alpha   90.00
_cell.angle_beta   90.00
_cell.angle_gamma   90.00
#
_symmetry.space_group_name_H-M   'P 1'
#
loop_
_entity.id
_entity.type
_entity.pdbx_description
1 polymer ?
#
loop_
_entity_poly.entity_id
_entity_poly.type
_entity_poly.pdbx_seq_one_letter_code
_entity_poly.pdbx_strand_id
1 'polypeptide(L)'
;MELFDRQKDAVGQGERTLLVYVELPSTRNIHNAKSEFKELAQSSGLVILETIQVNRNSTKAQYFIGTGKVDEIAQMVQELELDLVIFSSELTPSQERNLEKTLQCQVMDRTGLILDIFALRASSFEGKLQVELAQLRHLSTRLVRGWTHLE
;
A
#
# COMPACT_ATOMS: atom_id res chain seq x y z
N MET A 1 0.83 -5.09 -15.33
CA MET A 1 0.21 -4.24 -14.35
C MET A 1 1.07 -4.14 -13.11
N GLU A 2 1.42 -2.95 -12.78
CA GLU A 2 2.35 -2.69 -11.68
C GLU A 2 1.87 -3.26 -10.35
N LEU A 3 0.59 -3.18 -10.07
CA LEU A 3 0.01 -3.68 -8.84
C LEU A 3 0.23 -5.18 -8.66
N PHE A 4 0.00 -5.94 -9.73
CA PHE A 4 0.21 -7.39 -9.69
C PHE A 4 1.69 -7.75 -9.64
N ASP A 5 2.52 -6.99 -10.34
CA ASP A 5 3.96 -7.21 -10.33
C ASP A 5 4.53 -6.96 -8.94
N ARG A 6 4.06 -5.93 -8.25
CA ARG A 6 4.45 -5.66 -6.88
C ARG A 6 4.08 -6.78 -5.95
N GLN A 7 2.89 -7.32 -6.10
CA GLN A 7 2.45 -8.45 -5.27
C GLN A 7 3.30 -9.69 -5.52
N LYS A 8 3.68 -9.90 -6.77
CA LYS A 8 4.51 -11.04 -7.14
C LYS A 8 5.90 -10.93 -6.57
N ASP A 9 6.50 -9.74 -6.71
CA ASP A 9 7.90 -9.55 -6.38
C ASP A 9 8.13 -9.33 -4.90
N ALA A 10 7.34 -8.48 -4.30
CA ALA A 10 7.54 -8.08 -2.92
C ALA A 10 6.60 -8.82 -1.98
N VAL A 11 5.37 -9.01 -2.41
CA VAL A 11 4.32 -9.55 -1.55
C VAL A 11 4.22 -8.73 -0.26
N GLY A 12 4.58 -7.47 -0.33
CA GLY A 12 4.66 -6.60 0.81
C GLY A 12 5.71 -7.03 1.83
N GLN A 13 6.51 -8.03 1.47
CA GLN A 13 7.47 -8.60 2.41
C GLN A 13 8.83 -8.03 2.19
N GLY A 14 9.34 -7.35 3.19
CA GLY A 14 10.69 -6.87 3.17
C GLY A 14 10.93 -5.57 2.41
N GLU A 15 9.93 -4.99 1.78
CA GLU A 15 10.09 -3.67 1.17
C GLU A 15 10.39 -2.66 2.26
N ARG A 16 11.56 -2.04 2.16
CA ARG A 16 12.02 -1.04 3.12
C ARG A 16 11.33 0.27 2.80
N THR A 17 10.53 0.76 3.71
CA THR A 17 9.57 1.82 3.45
C THR A 17 9.74 3.01 4.37
N LEU A 18 9.64 4.20 3.81
CA LEU A 18 9.52 5.45 4.54
C LEU A 18 8.10 5.97 4.38
N LEU A 19 7.48 6.34 5.48
CA LEU A 19 6.19 7.02 5.45
C LEU A 19 6.39 8.52 5.58
N VAL A 20 5.75 9.26 4.70
CA VAL A 20 5.74 10.72 4.73
C VAL A 20 4.30 11.17 5.00
N TYR A 21 4.06 11.58 6.23
CA TYR A 21 2.76 12.14 6.58
C TYR A 21 2.75 13.62 6.23
N VAL A 22 1.87 14.00 5.32
CA VAL A 22 1.73 15.39 4.88
C VAL A 22 0.53 16.01 5.58
N GLU A 23 0.79 16.96 6.47
CA GLU A 23 -0.28 17.68 7.14
C GLU A 23 -0.68 18.88 6.31
N LEU A 24 -1.94 18.90 5.91
CA LEU A 24 -2.56 19.97 5.15
C LEU A 24 -3.61 20.66 6.01
N PRO A 25 -4.06 21.87 5.63
CA PRO A 25 -5.15 22.51 6.37
C PRO A 25 -6.40 21.62 6.47
N SER A 26 -6.65 20.80 5.45
CA SER A 26 -7.78 19.86 5.45
C SER A 26 -7.63 18.72 6.44
N THR A 27 -6.41 18.36 6.81
CA THR A 27 -6.15 17.25 7.73
C THR A 27 -5.74 17.73 9.13
N ARG A 28 -5.46 19.00 9.29
CA ARG A 28 -4.95 19.56 10.56
C ARG A 28 -5.88 19.31 11.73
N ASN A 29 -7.18 19.35 11.49
CA ASN A 29 -8.19 19.17 12.52
C ASN A 29 -8.72 17.75 12.61
N ILE A 30 -8.19 16.83 11.81
CA ILE A 30 -8.58 15.42 11.86
C ILE A 30 -7.77 14.74 12.94
N HIS A 31 -8.46 14.37 14.00
CA HIS A 31 -7.83 13.66 15.11
C HIS A 31 -7.37 12.27 14.66
N ASN A 32 -6.15 11.91 15.01
CA ASN A 32 -5.57 10.59 14.71
C ASN A 32 -5.29 10.29 13.22
N ALA A 33 -5.33 11.30 12.33
CA ALA A 33 -5.06 11.07 10.91
C ALA A 33 -3.68 10.43 10.68
N LYS A 34 -2.68 10.90 11.40
CA LYS A 34 -1.32 10.36 11.28
C LYS A 34 -1.25 8.92 11.78
N SER A 35 -1.90 8.63 12.91
CA SER A 35 -1.93 7.27 13.46
C SER A 35 -2.66 6.31 12.53
N GLU A 36 -3.76 6.73 11.94
CA GLU A 36 -4.51 5.92 10.98
C GLU A 36 -3.67 5.60 9.75
N PHE A 37 -2.93 6.57 9.25
CA PHE A 37 -2.05 6.35 8.11
C PHE A 37 -0.96 5.33 8.44
N LYS A 38 -0.35 5.44 9.62
CA LYS A 38 0.66 4.49 10.07
C LYS A 38 0.09 3.09 10.22
N GLU A 39 -1.09 2.96 10.81
CA GLU A 39 -1.76 1.67 10.95
C GLU A 39 -2.09 1.04 9.59
N LEU A 40 -2.56 1.86 8.66
CA LEU A 40 -2.87 1.43 7.31
C LEU A 40 -1.61 0.85 6.64
N ALA A 41 -0.50 1.56 6.74
CA ALA A 41 0.75 1.11 6.16
C ALA A 41 1.25 -0.18 6.82
N GLN A 42 1.12 -0.29 8.13
CA GLN A 42 1.53 -1.50 8.86
C GLN A 42 0.72 -2.72 8.43
N SER A 43 -0.55 -2.53 8.09
CA SER A 43 -1.41 -3.63 7.66
C SER A 43 -1.06 -4.16 6.27
N SER A 44 -0.21 -3.48 5.53
CA SER A 44 0.20 -3.89 4.18
C SER A 44 1.34 -4.92 4.16
N GLY A 45 1.95 -5.19 5.31
CA GLY A 45 3.08 -6.10 5.39
C GLY A 45 4.43 -5.49 5.03
N LEU A 46 4.46 -4.17 4.83
CA LEU A 46 5.69 -3.44 4.54
C LEU A 46 6.55 -3.28 5.80
N VAL A 47 7.85 -3.17 5.61
CA VAL A 47 8.78 -2.87 6.70
C VAL A 47 8.91 -1.35 6.81
N ILE A 48 8.24 -0.79 7.79
CA ILE A 48 8.25 0.66 8.01
C ILE A 48 9.48 1.03 8.83
N LEU A 49 10.46 1.65 8.18
CA LEU A 49 11.71 2.02 8.85
C LEU A 49 11.58 3.33 9.60
N GLU A 50 10.87 4.29 9.03
CA GLU A 50 10.72 5.60 9.64
C GLU A 50 9.47 6.29 9.13
N THR A 51 8.94 7.21 9.93
CA THR A 51 7.81 8.06 9.55
C THR A 51 8.21 9.50 9.80
N ILE A 52 8.11 10.33 8.79
CA ILE A 52 8.36 11.77 8.92
C ILE A 52 7.10 12.55 8.64
N GLN A 53 7.06 13.78 9.13
CA GLN A 53 5.92 14.66 8.93
C GLN A 53 6.36 15.92 8.18
N VAL A 54 5.55 16.32 7.22
CA VAL A 54 5.76 17.53 6.45
C VAL A 54 4.48 18.35 6.53
N ASN A 55 4.62 19.64 6.86
CA ASN A 55 3.47 20.53 6.91
C ASN A 55 3.41 21.34 5.62
N ARG A 56 2.25 21.35 4.96
CA ARG A 56 2.06 22.06 3.70
C ARG A 56 0.73 22.81 3.72
N ASN A 57 0.71 23.94 3.06
CA ASN A 57 -0.52 24.72 2.90
C ASN A 57 -1.20 24.44 1.55
N SER A 58 -0.46 23.90 0.59
CA SER A 58 -0.95 23.65 -0.75
C SER A 58 -0.25 22.44 -1.35
N THR A 59 -0.97 21.69 -2.19
CA THR A 59 -0.45 20.51 -2.88
C THR A 59 -0.09 20.80 -4.34
N LYS A 60 0.03 22.09 -4.71
CA LYS A 60 0.22 22.47 -6.12
C LYS A 60 1.69 22.49 -6.57
N ALA A 61 2.63 22.18 -5.69
CA ALA A 61 4.04 22.15 -6.04
C ALA A 61 4.38 20.96 -6.94
N GLN A 62 5.41 21.10 -7.76
CA GLN A 62 5.88 20.08 -8.68
C GLN A 62 6.13 18.73 -8.00
N TYR A 63 6.67 18.75 -6.79
CA TYR A 63 6.97 17.55 -6.02
C TYR A 63 5.97 17.31 -4.90
N PHE A 64 4.91 18.12 -4.82
CA PHE A 64 3.96 18.05 -3.73
C PHE A 64 4.50 18.65 -2.42
N ILE A 65 5.79 18.54 -2.17
CA ILE A 65 6.49 19.09 -1.01
C ILE A 65 7.65 19.96 -1.48
N GLY A 66 8.23 20.73 -0.57
CA GLY A 66 9.33 21.64 -0.91
C GLY A 66 10.59 20.89 -1.35
N THR A 67 11.38 21.52 -2.22
CA THR A 67 12.58 20.92 -2.78
C THR A 67 13.60 20.52 -1.71
N GLY A 68 13.76 21.31 -0.66
CA GLY A 68 14.66 20.97 0.44
C GLY A 68 14.26 19.67 1.13
N LYS A 69 12.95 19.45 1.30
CA LYS A 69 12.45 18.23 1.90
C LYS A 69 12.60 17.04 0.96
N VAL A 70 12.43 17.27 -0.34
CA VAL A 70 12.68 16.23 -1.34
C VAL A 70 14.13 15.77 -1.30
N ASP A 71 15.08 16.70 -1.21
CA ASP A 71 16.48 16.37 -1.11
C ASP A 71 16.81 15.59 0.16
N GLU A 72 16.19 15.96 1.28
CA GLU A 72 16.34 15.25 2.55
C GLU A 72 15.84 13.82 2.43
N ILE A 73 14.69 13.63 1.81
CA ILE A 73 14.12 12.29 1.60
C ILE A 73 14.99 11.48 0.64
N ALA A 74 15.50 12.11 -0.42
CA ALA A 74 16.40 11.44 -1.35
C ALA A 74 17.65 10.91 -0.65
N GLN A 75 18.18 11.68 0.30
CA GLN A 75 19.32 11.25 1.10
C GLN A 75 18.94 10.06 1.99
N MET A 76 17.76 10.10 2.61
CA MET A 76 17.26 8.98 3.41
C MET A 76 17.07 7.71 2.58
N VAL A 77 16.61 7.85 1.33
CA VAL A 77 16.47 6.71 0.42
C VAL A 77 17.79 6.00 0.24
N GLN A 78 18.85 6.74 0.05
CA GLN A 78 20.19 6.16 -0.13
C GLN A 78 20.75 5.58 1.18
N GLU A 79 20.67 6.32 2.26
CA GLU A 79 21.22 5.89 3.54
C GLU A 79 20.52 4.67 4.13
N LEU A 80 19.20 4.63 4.02
CA LEU A 80 18.38 3.54 4.58
C LEU A 80 18.11 2.45 3.56
N GLU A 81 18.57 2.61 2.33
CA GLU A 81 18.32 1.67 1.23
C GLU A 81 16.82 1.40 1.09
N LEU A 82 16.07 2.48 0.93
CA LEU A 82 14.62 2.39 0.84
C LEU A 82 14.18 1.88 -0.53
N ASP A 83 13.16 1.05 -0.52
CA ASP A 83 12.53 0.53 -1.73
C ASP A 83 11.30 1.33 -2.10
N LEU A 84 10.66 1.97 -1.11
CA LEU A 84 9.37 2.61 -1.28
C LEU A 84 9.23 3.80 -0.34
N VAL A 85 8.66 4.87 -0.88
CA VAL A 85 8.24 6.04 -0.09
C VAL A 85 6.74 6.24 -0.28
N ILE A 86 5.99 6.27 0.81
CA ILE A 86 4.54 6.42 0.77
C ILE A 86 4.14 7.77 1.36
N PHE A 87 3.37 8.54 0.59
CA PHE A 87 2.84 9.83 1.02
C PHE A 87 1.40 9.65 1.50
N SER A 88 1.04 10.34 2.56
CA SER A 88 -0.30 10.24 3.15
C SER A 88 -1.39 10.95 2.35
N SER A 89 -1.01 11.82 1.44
CA SER A 89 -1.95 12.56 0.59
C SER A 89 -1.86 12.08 -0.84
N GLU A 90 -2.90 12.34 -1.62
CA GLU A 90 -2.92 11.96 -3.02
C GLU A 90 -1.93 12.76 -3.84
N LEU A 91 -1.27 12.09 -4.76
CA LEU A 91 -0.33 12.69 -5.70
C LEU A 91 -0.94 12.65 -7.10
N THR A 92 -0.69 13.69 -7.88
CA THR A 92 -1.01 13.63 -9.31
C THR A 92 0.00 12.69 -9.98
N PRO A 93 -0.35 12.10 -11.14
CA PRO A 93 0.62 11.27 -11.87
C PRO A 93 1.92 12.01 -12.16
N SER A 94 1.85 13.28 -12.43
CA SER A 94 3.01 14.12 -12.69
C SER A 94 3.90 14.25 -11.44
N GLN A 95 3.29 14.53 -10.29
CA GLN A 95 4.01 14.61 -9.01
C GLN A 95 4.67 13.29 -8.66
N GLU A 96 3.95 12.20 -8.84
CA GLU A 96 4.48 10.87 -8.55
C GLU A 96 5.70 10.56 -9.42
N ARG A 97 5.62 10.83 -10.71
CA ARG A 97 6.75 10.61 -11.63
C ARG A 97 7.96 11.48 -11.27
N ASN A 98 7.70 12.75 -10.94
CA ASN A 98 8.78 13.66 -10.56
C ASN A 98 9.47 13.20 -9.29
N LEU A 99 8.70 12.74 -8.32
CA LEU A 99 9.25 12.22 -7.06
C LEU A 99 10.04 10.93 -7.29
N GLU A 100 9.51 10.00 -8.06
CA GLU A 100 10.22 8.76 -8.35
C GLU A 100 11.56 9.02 -9.06
N LYS A 101 11.55 9.96 -9.98
CA LYS A 101 12.76 10.33 -10.73
C LYS A 101 13.81 10.97 -9.81
N THR A 102 13.40 11.86 -8.93
CA THR A 102 14.29 12.56 -8.03
C THR A 102 14.76 11.68 -6.87
N LEU A 103 13.87 10.90 -6.29
CA LEU A 103 14.17 10.04 -5.15
C LEU A 103 14.86 8.74 -5.55
N GLN A 104 14.79 8.35 -6.80
CA GLN A 104 15.36 7.10 -7.31
C GLN A 104 14.81 5.89 -6.55
N CYS A 105 13.54 5.93 -6.23
CA CYS A 105 12.85 4.79 -5.64
C CYS A 105 11.37 4.88 -5.96
N GLN A 106 10.65 3.82 -5.70
CA GLN A 106 9.22 3.75 -5.95
C GLN A 106 8.47 4.67 -4.99
N VAL A 107 7.47 5.37 -5.52
CA VAL A 107 6.65 6.30 -4.75
C VAL A 107 5.19 5.87 -4.86
N MET A 108 4.50 5.97 -3.75
CA MET A 108 3.09 5.62 -3.67
C MET A 108 2.37 6.68 -2.84
N ASP A 109 1.11 6.92 -3.15
CA ASP A 109 0.27 7.76 -2.32
C ASP A 109 -0.71 6.90 -1.50
N ARG A 110 -1.55 7.57 -0.73
CA ARG A 110 -2.51 6.86 0.12
C ARG A 110 -3.46 5.99 -0.69
N THR A 111 -3.93 6.48 -1.82
CA THR A 111 -4.83 5.72 -2.69
C THR A 111 -4.17 4.47 -3.21
N GLY A 112 -2.92 4.58 -3.66
CA GLY A 112 -2.15 3.43 -4.12
C GLY A 112 -1.96 2.39 -3.02
N LEU A 113 -1.68 2.85 -1.80
CA LEU A 113 -1.53 1.97 -0.65
C LEU A 113 -2.83 1.20 -0.36
N ILE A 114 -3.96 1.90 -0.37
CA ILE A 114 -5.26 1.27 -0.15
C ILE A 114 -5.55 0.24 -1.22
N LEU A 115 -5.26 0.55 -2.48
CA LEU A 115 -5.47 -0.38 -3.59
C LEU A 115 -4.57 -1.61 -3.46
N ASP A 116 -3.32 -1.44 -3.06
CA ASP A 116 -2.41 -2.55 -2.83
C ASP A 116 -2.91 -3.48 -1.72
N ILE A 117 -3.37 -2.90 -0.62
CA ILE A 117 -3.91 -3.67 0.50
C ILE A 117 -5.17 -4.41 0.06
N PHE A 118 -6.03 -3.74 -0.68
CA PHE A 118 -7.26 -4.34 -1.20
C PHE A 118 -6.93 -5.53 -2.11
N ALA A 119 -5.99 -5.35 -3.03
CA ALA A 119 -5.60 -6.40 -3.95
C ALA A 119 -5.00 -7.60 -3.22
N LEU A 120 -4.21 -7.35 -2.19
CA LEU A 120 -3.63 -8.40 -1.37
C LEU A 120 -4.70 -9.21 -0.64
N ARG A 121 -5.67 -8.52 -0.05
CA ARG A 121 -6.80 -9.17 0.64
C ARG A 121 -7.72 -9.91 -0.32
N ALA A 122 -7.97 -9.34 -1.49
CA ALA A 122 -8.81 -9.97 -2.50
C ALA A 122 -8.17 -11.26 -3.00
N SER A 123 -6.87 -11.27 -3.21
CA SER A 123 -6.13 -12.45 -3.62
C SER A 123 -6.20 -13.54 -2.56
N SER A 124 -6.04 -13.19 -1.30
CA SER A 124 -6.17 -14.13 -0.18
C SER A 124 -7.58 -14.67 -0.05
N PHE A 125 -8.58 -13.81 -0.19
CA PHE A 125 -10.00 -14.20 -0.14
C PHE A 125 -10.34 -15.17 -1.27
N GLU A 126 -9.87 -14.88 -2.48
CA GLU A 126 -10.10 -15.74 -3.64
C GLU A 126 -9.55 -17.13 -3.43
N GLY A 127 -8.31 -17.23 -2.94
CA GLY A 127 -7.69 -18.50 -2.63
C GLY A 127 -8.47 -19.28 -1.59
N LYS A 128 -8.91 -18.62 -0.53
CA LYS A 128 -9.73 -19.24 0.51
C LYS A 128 -11.06 -19.72 -0.06
N LEU A 129 -11.69 -18.91 -0.90
CA LEU A 129 -12.97 -19.26 -1.52
C LEU A 129 -12.83 -20.49 -2.41
N GLN A 130 -11.75 -20.58 -3.18
CA GLN A 130 -11.50 -21.75 -4.03
C GLN A 130 -11.36 -23.02 -3.21
N VAL A 131 -10.69 -22.98 -2.07
CA VAL A 131 -10.59 -24.13 -1.18
C VAL A 131 -11.97 -24.52 -0.65
N GLU A 132 -12.77 -23.55 -0.22
CA GLU A 132 -14.11 -23.82 0.26
C GLU A 132 -15.00 -24.42 -0.82
N LEU A 133 -14.91 -23.93 -2.05
CA LEU A 133 -15.65 -24.49 -3.18
C LEU A 133 -15.24 -25.93 -3.46
N ALA A 134 -13.96 -26.22 -3.41
CA ALA A 134 -13.46 -27.59 -3.60
C ALA A 134 -14.02 -28.53 -2.52
N GLN A 135 -14.05 -28.07 -1.27
CA GLN A 135 -14.62 -28.83 -0.17
C GLN A 135 -16.12 -29.08 -0.35
N LEU A 136 -16.85 -28.04 -0.79
CA LEU A 136 -18.28 -28.16 -1.05
C LEU A 136 -18.57 -29.14 -2.20
N ARG A 137 -17.78 -29.10 -3.25
CA ARG A 137 -17.93 -30.05 -4.37
C ARG A 137 -17.70 -31.48 -3.90
N HIS A 138 -16.69 -31.69 -3.09
CA HIS A 138 -16.42 -33.01 -2.54
C HIS A 138 -17.58 -33.51 -1.67
N LEU A 139 -18.08 -32.64 -0.80
CA LEU A 139 -19.22 -32.94 0.06
C LEU A 139 -20.47 -33.24 -0.76
N SER A 140 -20.72 -32.43 -1.79
CA SER A 140 -21.87 -32.61 -2.68
C SER A 140 -21.83 -33.96 -3.38
N THR A 141 -20.66 -34.38 -3.84
CA THR A 141 -20.49 -35.69 -4.46
C THR A 141 -20.84 -36.81 -3.49
N ARG A 142 -20.43 -36.68 -2.24
CA ARG A 142 -20.75 -37.66 -1.20
C ARG A 142 -22.25 -37.71 -0.91
N LEU A 143 -22.90 -36.59 -0.88
CA LEU A 143 -24.35 -36.51 -0.66
C LEU A 143 -25.13 -37.16 -1.79
N VAL A 144 -24.73 -36.92 -3.03
CA VAL A 144 -25.37 -37.54 -4.20
C VAL A 144 -25.26 -39.06 -4.11
N ARG A 145 -24.12 -39.59 -3.74
CA ARG A 145 -23.93 -41.07 -3.54
C ARG A 145 -24.84 -41.59 -2.44
N GLY A 146 -24.95 -40.85 -1.34
CA GLY A 146 -25.83 -41.24 -0.24
C GLY A 146 -27.29 -41.27 -0.65
N TRP A 147 -27.72 -40.29 -1.40
CA TRP A 147 -29.10 -40.27 -1.92
C TRP A 147 -29.38 -41.42 -2.88
N THR A 148 -28.42 -41.73 -3.72
CA THR A 148 -28.56 -42.88 -4.65
C THR A 148 -28.76 -44.17 -3.90
N HIS A 149 -28.11 -44.33 -2.75
CA HIS A 149 -28.33 -45.51 -1.91
C HIS A 149 -29.68 -45.55 -1.24
N LEU A 150 -30.29 -44.45 -1.00
CA LEU A 150 -31.61 -44.35 -0.35
C LEU A 150 -32.75 -44.64 -1.30
N GLU A 151 -32.53 -44.56 -2.56
CA GLU A 151 -33.51 -44.91 -3.58
C GLU A 151 -33.42 -46.41 -3.94
#